data_66e944ac9600ede4ae6a11bfde53b4e0
#
_entry.id   66e944ac9600ede4ae6a11bfde53b4e0
#
_cell.length_a   1.000
_cell.length_b   1.000
_cell.length_c   1.000
_cell.angle_alpha   90.00
_cell.angle_beta   90.00
_cell.angle_gamma   90.00
#
_symmetry.space_group_name_H-M   'P 1'
#
loop_
_entity.id
_entity.type
_entity.pdbx_description
1 polymer ?
#
loop_
_entity_poly.entity_id
_entity_poly.type
_entity_poly.pdbx_seq_one_letter_code
_entity_poly.pdbx_strand_id
1 'polypeptide(L)'
;MKRIWVPLLALTAFPAGISAQAETGAATITAGDLRFRIGALAHDSMRGRATPSPELDKAARHIAGRFEEFGLQPADGDSYLQEYPLTASRAGAPGRQLLEIDGPGGGTIAVSDILSVPGGRGEAAGPLAILTPGGADPPPGAVAVMPVTPEDTRRALESVRGILDGGAVAVLLAVDAPDDYFDGMRRFYERERLSVGMPEELGAPVALVRTPALPETLRAALASGASTTAYEVTVRTHSEFREERAFNTIGWIEGSDPDLRGEFVVFTAHMDHVGVGRPVDGDSIYNGADDDASGTAAIIELAQAFASLETPPRRSLVFMTVSGEERGLLGSGWYAENPLFPLGATVANLNIDMIGRNWRDTVVAIGADESTLGTTLRQTLREHPELGLEMIDDPWPEENFYFRSDHYSFARKGVPILFFFTGTHEDYHGPNDEADRILYDKTARITRLIYHLGQRIADANERPEWDPAAYRRVVEGGGRRGSPSRQQESE
;
A
#
# COMPACT_ATOMS: atom_id res chain seq x y z
N MET A 1 -0.32 16.39 62.02
CA MET A 1 0.91 15.98 61.34
C MET A 1 0.52 15.37 59.98
N LYS A 2 0.60 16.16 58.92
CA LYS A 2 0.32 15.69 57.53
C LYS A 2 1.63 15.16 56.94
N ARG A 3 1.68 13.87 56.66
CA ARG A 3 2.82 13.24 55.93
C ARG A 3 2.72 13.63 54.47
N ILE A 4 3.70 14.39 54.00
CA ILE A 4 3.91 14.68 52.58
C ILE A 4 4.62 13.47 51.99
N TRP A 5 3.95 12.77 51.06
CA TRP A 5 4.59 11.76 50.20
C TRP A 5 5.24 12.50 49.05
N VAL A 6 6.55 12.39 48.94
CA VAL A 6 7.32 12.81 47.77
C VAL A 6 7.48 11.56 46.88
N PRO A 7 7.02 11.59 45.65
CA PRO A 7 7.28 10.47 44.75
C PRO A 7 8.77 10.47 44.37
N LEU A 8 9.45 9.36 44.68
CA LEU A 8 10.80 9.09 44.23
C LEU A 8 10.76 8.83 42.72
N LEU A 9 11.20 9.80 41.91
CA LEU A 9 11.50 9.56 40.49
C LEU A 9 12.68 8.61 40.44
N ALA A 10 12.46 7.36 40.05
CA ALA A 10 13.52 6.44 39.70
C ALA A 10 14.15 6.90 38.38
N LEU A 11 15.25 7.64 38.44
CA LEU A 11 16.15 7.81 37.31
C LEU A 11 16.76 6.42 37.02
N THR A 12 16.27 5.74 35.98
CA THR A 12 16.94 4.56 35.43
C THR A 12 18.20 5.06 34.71
N ALA A 13 19.34 5.02 35.40
CA ALA A 13 20.64 5.24 34.76
C ALA A 13 20.88 4.08 33.79
N PHE A 14 20.87 4.35 32.49
CA PHE A 14 21.40 3.40 31.49
C PHE A 14 22.86 3.08 31.84
N PRO A 15 23.31 1.82 31.77
CA PRO A 15 24.70 1.50 32.01
C PRO A 15 25.58 2.19 30.94
N ALA A 16 26.64 2.85 31.37
CA ALA A 16 27.51 3.65 30.50
C ALA A 16 28.07 2.90 29.26
N GLY A 17 28.14 1.56 29.31
CA GLY A 17 28.56 0.73 28.18
C GLY A 17 27.57 0.69 27.02
N ILE A 18 26.27 0.69 27.29
CA ILE A 18 25.21 0.66 26.24
C ILE A 18 25.18 2.01 25.50
N SER A 19 25.37 3.13 26.21
CA SER A 19 25.43 4.46 25.59
C SER A 19 26.61 4.60 24.62
N ALA A 20 27.80 4.06 24.99
CA ALA A 20 28.97 4.15 24.13
C ALA A 20 28.84 3.31 22.85
N GLN A 21 28.21 2.14 22.90
CA GLN A 21 27.97 1.30 21.73
C GLN A 21 26.92 1.96 20.78
N ALA A 22 25.89 2.58 21.35
CA ALA A 22 24.88 3.30 20.57
C ALA A 22 25.50 4.42 19.74
N GLU A 23 26.39 5.20 20.31
CA GLU A 23 27.13 6.25 19.58
C GLU A 23 27.99 5.67 18.46
N THR A 24 28.61 4.50 18.69
CA THR A 24 29.42 3.81 17.67
C THR A 24 28.59 3.36 16.49
N GLY A 25 27.42 2.75 16.72
CA GLY A 25 26.49 2.35 15.67
C GLY A 25 25.94 3.54 14.89
N ALA A 26 25.47 4.60 15.58
CA ALA A 26 24.99 5.82 14.93
C ALA A 26 26.04 6.49 14.04
N ALA A 27 27.34 6.41 14.43
CA ALA A 27 28.43 7.00 13.67
C ALA A 27 28.68 6.31 12.32
N THR A 28 28.23 5.06 12.12
CA THR A 28 28.35 4.37 10.83
C THR A 28 27.38 4.93 9.79
N ILE A 29 26.28 5.56 10.21
CA ILE A 29 25.27 6.15 9.31
C ILE A 29 25.82 7.47 8.76
N THR A 30 26.25 7.49 7.51
CA THR A 30 26.86 8.68 6.91
C THR A 30 26.12 9.18 5.67
N ALA A 31 26.25 10.48 5.40
CA ALA A 31 25.73 11.07 4.16
C ALA A 31 26.41 10.48 2.90
N GLY A 32 27.67 10.03 3.04
CA GLY A 32 28.43 9.37 1.97
C GLY A 32 27.85 8.01 1.59
N ASP A 33 27.55 7.18 2.60
CA ASP A 33 27.00 5.84 2.40
C ASP A 33 25.57 5.92 1.85
N LEU A 34 24.74 6.82 2.39
CA LEU A 34 23.39 7.09 1.84
C LEU A 34 23.45 7.55 0.39
N ARG A 35 24.40 8.45 0.03
CA ARG A 35 24.59 8.86 -1.37
C ARG A 35 24.93 7.67 -2.27
N PHE A 36 25.78 6.78 -1.81
CA PHE A 36 26.18 5.59 -2.56
C PHE A 36 24.97 4.65 -2.74
N ARG A 37 24.21 4.38 -1.67
CA ARG A 37 23.06 3.46 -1.71
C ARG A 37 21.89 4.01 -2.52
N ILE A 38 21.50 5.27 -2.28
CA ILE A 38 20.42 5.93 -3.05
C ILE A 38 20.82 6.00 -4.54
N GLY A 39 22.06 6.41 -4.84
CA GLY A 39 22.55 6.44 -6.22
C GLY A 39 22.58 5.07 -6.90
N ALA A 40 22.75 3.97 -6.16
CA ALA A 40 22.65 2.63 -6.72
C ALA A 40 21.22 2.18 -6.98
N LEU A 41 20.28 2.51 -6.08
CA LEU A 41 18.86 2.17 -6.19
C LEU A 41 18.14 3.04 -7.22
N ALA A 42 18.42 4.35 -7.25
CA ALA A 42 17.82 5.32 -8.16
C ALA A 42 18.61 5.48 -9.48
N HIS A 43 19.48 4.53 -9.83
CA HIS A 43 20.22 4.58 -11.09
C HIS A 43 19.34 4.15 -12.26
N ASP A 44 19.52 4.74 -13.46
CA ASP A 44 18.78 4.42 -14.70
C ASP A 44 18.74 2.92 -15.02
N SER A 45 19.78 2.17 -14.66
CA SER A 45 19.82 0.72 -14.86
C SER A 45 18.82 -0.05 -14.01
N MET A 46 18.19 0.61 -13.03
CA MET A 46 17.11 0.09 -12.21
C MET A 46 15.72 0.42 -12.81
N ARG A 47 15.67 1.26 -13.86
CA ARG A 47 14.46 1.58 -14.63
C ARG A 47 13.24 1.90 -13.74
N GLY A 48 13.49 2.59 -12.61
CA GLY A 48 12.44 2.97 -11.67
C GLY A 48 11.77 1.80 -10.93
N ARG A 49 12.37 0.61 -10.89
CA ARG A 49 12.02 -0.52 -9.99
C ARG A 49 10.52 -0.87 -9.90
N ALA A 50 9.78 -0.80 -11.02
CA ALA A 50 8.35 -1.05 -11.00
C ALA A 50 7.99 -2.45 -10.47
N THR A 51 6.88 -2.56 -9.75
CA THR A 51 6.33 -3.86 -9.31
C THR A 51 5.33 -4.39 -10.34
N PRO A 52 5.50 -5.65 -10.85
CA PRO A 52 6.72 -6.46 -10.82
C PRO A 52 7.67 -6.05 -11.95
N SER A 53 8.96 -6.24 -11.78
CA SER A 53 9.94 -6.11 -12.87
C SER A 53 11.25 -6.84 -12.54
N PRO A 54 12.06 -7.17 -13.56
CA PRO A 54 13.40 -7.72 -13.34
C PRO A 54 14.32 -6.77 -12.57
N GLU A 55 14.12 -5.46 -12.68
CA GLU A 55 14.88 -4.43 -12.01
C GLU A 55 14.52 -4.36 -10.53
N LEU A 56 13.23 -4.53 -10.17
CA LEU A 56 12.82 -4.70 -8.78
C LEU A 56 13.43 -5.95 -8.16
N ASP A 57 13.41 -7.08 -8.87
CA ASP A 57 14.08 -8.31 -8.45
C ASP A 57 15.58 -8.09 -8.22
N LYS A 58 16.23 -7.26 -9.05
CA LYS A 58 17.65 -6.89 -8.88
C LYS A 58 17.85 -6.04 -7.62
N ALA A 59 16.94 -5.08 -7.34
CA ALA A 59 16.98 -4.28 -6.13
C ALA A 59 16.80 -5.16 -4.87
N ALA A 60 15.81 -6.05 -4.86
CA ALA A 60 15.57 -6.98 -3.76
C ALA A 60 16.81 -7.85 -3.45
N ARG A 61 17.45 -8.43 -4.48
CA ARG A 61 18.68 -9.23 -4.32
C ARG A 61 19.87 -8.38 -3.89
N HIS A 62 19.95 -7.12 -4.34
CA HIS A 62 20.99 -6.20 -3.87
C HIS A 62 20.87 -5.94 -2.37
N ILE A 63 19.65 -5.66 -1.88
CA ILE A 63 19.38 -5.42 -0.46
C ILE A 63 19.65 -6.69 0.35
N ALA A 64 19.17 -7.85 -0.11
CA ALA A 64 19.45 -9.15 0.52
C ALA A 64 20.97 -9.40 0.68
N GLY A 65 21.75 -9.12 -0.37
CA GLY A 65 23.21 -9.23 -0.30
C GLY A 65 23.85 -8.27 0.70
N ARG A 66 23.26 -7.08 0.95
CA ARG A 66 23.74 -6.18 2.03
C ARG A 66 23.43 -6.76 3.40
N PHE A 67 22.22 -7.29 3.61
CA PHE A 67 21.86 -7.93 4.88
C PHE A 67 22.77 -9.13 5.19
N GLU A 68 23.07 -9.96 4.19
CA GLU A 68 24.00 -11.07 4.32
C GLU A 68 25.42 -10.59 4.67
N GLU A 69 25.92 -9.58 3.99
CA GLU A 69 27.25 -9.00 4.25
C GLU A 69 27.38 -8.44 5.68
N PHE A 70 26.31 -7.87 6.23
CA PHE A 70 26.28 -7.37 7.59
C PHE A 70 26.07 -8.46 8.64
N GLY A 71 25.79 -9.71 8.22
CA GLY A 71 25.60 -10.84 9.12
C GLY A 71 24.20 -10.91 9.74
N LEU A 72 23.20 -10.27 9.15
CA LEU A 72 21.81 -10.47 9.57
C LEU A 72 21.37 -11.91 9.32
N GLN A 73 20.39 -12.37 10.08
CA GLN A 73 19.74 -13.65 9.82
C GLN A 73 18.65 -13.48 8.73
N PRO A 74 18.50 -14.45 7.80
CA PRO A 74 17.39 -14.48 6.87
C PRO A 74 16.09 -14.78 7.62
N ALA A 75 14.97 -14.23 7.15
CA ALA A 75 13.68 -14.34 7.84
C ALA A 75 12.80 -15.48 7.30
N ASP A 76 13.00 -15.92 6.05
CA ASP A 76 12.22 -16.98 5.41
C ASP A 76 13.09 -18.23 5.17
N GLY A 77 13.25 -19.04 6.20
CA GLY A 77 14.18 -20.18 6.19
C GLY A 77 15.63 -19.69 5.96
N ASP A 78 16.24 -20.06 4.84
CA ASP A 78 17.58 -19.63 4.44
C ASP A 78 17.54 -18.43 3.46
N SER A 79 16.36 -17.81 3.26
CA SER A 79 16.14 -16.72 2.31
C SER A 79 15.86 -15.39 3.01
N TYR A 80 16.46 -14.32 2.48
CA TYR A 80 16.06 -12.94 2.81
C TYR A 80 14.84 -12.47 2.01
N LEU A 81 14.37 -13.26 1.03
CA LEU A 81 13.29 -12.89 0.14
C LEU A 81 12.02 -13.65 0.51
N GLN A 82 11.00 -12.92 0.98
CA GLN A 82 9.64 -13.42 1.10
C GLN A 82 8.93 -13.25 -0.25
N GLU A 83 8.78 -14.34 -1.00
CA GLU A 83 8.04 -14.32 -2.26
C GLU A 83 6.54 -14.24 -2.01
N TYR A 84 5.82 -13.46 -2.82
CA TYR A 84 4.38 -13.43 -2.80
C TYR A 84 3.77 -13.43 -4.21
N PRO A 85 2.61 -14.11 -4.37
CA PRO A 85 1.96 -14.25 -5.68
C PRO A 85 1.24 -12.97 -6.05
N LEU A 86 1.39 -12.58 -7.31
CA LEU A 86 0.64 -11.50 -7.93
C LEU A 86 -0.12 -12.01 -9.15
N THR A 87 -1.24 -11.38 -9.45
CA THR A 87 -1.91 -11.52 -10.73
C THR A 87 -2.09 -10.17 -11.38
N ALA A 88 -1.54 -10.04 -12.57
CA ALA A 88 -1.85 -8.93 -13.46
C ALA A 88 -3.15 -9.24 -14.19
N SER A 89 -4.11 -8.33 -14.12
CA SER A 89 -5.43 -8.48 -14.74
C SER A 89 -5.82 -7.23 -15.51
N ARG A 90 -6.50 -7.42 -16.63
CA ARG A 90 -7.14 -6.32 -17.39
C ARG A 90 -8.37 -6.83 -18.14
N ALA A 91 -9.26 -5.91 -18.50
CA ALA A 91 -10.30 -6.19 -19.49
C ALA A 91 -9.63 -6.62 -20.80
N GLY A 92 -10.14 -7.67 -21.42
CA GLY A 92 -9.61 -8.15 -22.68
C GLY A 92 -9.83 -7.18 -23.83
N ALA A 93 -9.13 -7.41 -24.93
CA ALA A 93 -9.22 -6.55 -26.12
C ALA A 93 -10.68 -6.37 -26.56
N PRO A 94 -11.10 -5.15 -26.94
CA PRO A 94 -12.49 -4.84 -27.31
C PRO A 94 -13.10 -5.79 -28.34
N GLY A 95 -12.35 -6.25 -29.31
CA GLY A 95 -12.82 -7.19 -30.36
C GLY A 95 -13.20 -8.59 -29.86
N ARG A 96 -12.98 -8.91 -28.58
CA ARG A 96 -13.39 -10.19 -27.97
C ARG A 96 -14.66 -10.09 -27.14
N GLN A 97 -15.28 -8.91 -27.11
CA GLN A 97 -16.54 -8.67 -26.41
C GLN A 97 -17.72 -8.71 -27.40
N LEU A 98 -18.86 -9.20 -26.95
CA LEU A 98 -20.11 -9.22 -27.70
C LEU A 98 -21.27 -8.95 -26.74
N LEU A 99 -22.23 -8.17 -27.20
CA LEU A 99 -23.55 -8.04 -26.59
C LEU A 99 -24.57 -7.95 -27.72
N GLU A 100 -25.38 -8.98 -27.86
CA GLU A 100 -26.52 -9.05 -28.77
C GLU A 100 -27.80 -9.09 -27.94
N ILE A 101 -28.75 -8.30 -28.33
CA ILE A 101 -30.07 -8.19 -27.71
C ILE A 101 -31.13 -8.48 -28.78
N ASP A 102 -31.77 -9.63 -28.71
CA ASP A 102 -32.84 -10.02 -29.57
C ASP A 102 -34.20 -9.63 -28.96
N GLY A 103 -34.98 -8.88 -29.70
CA GLY A 103 -36.28 -8.36 -29.21
C GLY A 103 -36.62 -7.02 -29.84
N PRO A 104 -37.65 -6.32 -29.32
CA PRO A 104 -38.15 -5.05 -29.91
C PRO A 104 -37.06 -3.97 -29.94
N GLY A 105 -36.64 -3.57 -31.13
CA GLY A 105 -35.56 -2.58 -31.33
C GLY A 105 -34.18 -3.07 -30.99
N GLY A 106 -34.00 -4.39 -30.83
CA GLY A 106 -32.69 -5.01 -30.49
C GLY A 106 -31.72 -5.02 -31.64
N GLY A 107 -30.57 -5.54 -31.36
CA GLY A 107 -29.43 -5.65 -32.26
C GLY A 107 -28.09 -5.85 -31.50
N THR A 108 -27.02 -5.82 -32.26
CA THR A 108 -25.67 -5.88 -31.67
C THR A 108 -25.27 -4.52 -31.11
N ILE A 109 -24.93 -4.45 -29.84
CA ILE A 109 -24.44 -3.24 -29.18
C ILE A 109 -22.97 -3.00 -29.60
N ALA A 110 -22.64 -1.75 -29.88
CA ALA A 110 -21.30 -1.38 -30.28
C ALA A 110 -20.29 -1.70 -29.17
N VAL A 111 -19.13 -2.22 -29.55
CA VAL A 111 -18.08 -2.60 -28.60
C VAL A 111 -17.61 -1.38 -27.75
N SER A 112 -17.70 -0.18 -28.30
CA SER A 112 -17.42 1.07 -27.59
C SER A 112 -18.35 1.30 -26.37
N ASP A 113 -19.51 0.68 -26.38
CA ASP A 113 -20.55 0.86 -25.34
C ASP A 113 -20.60 -0.30 -24.34
N ILE A 114 -19.65 -1.24 -24.46
CA ILE A 114 -19.52 -2.39 -23.58
C ILE A 114 -18.14 -2.38 -22.93
N LEU A 115 -18.05 -2.82 -21.68
CA LEU A 115 -16.79 -2.96 -20.97
C LEU A 115 -16.80 -4.21 -20.10
N SER A 116 -15.97 -5.20 -20.42
CA SER A 116 -15.81 -6.39 -19.58
C SER A 116 -15.29 -6.02 -18.19
N VAL A 117 -15.89 -6.59 -17.17
CA VAL A 117 -15.38 -6.47 -15.79
C VAL A 117 -14.34 -7.55 -15.56
N PRO A 118 -13.13 -7.22 -15.05
CA PRO A 118 -12.13 -8.22 -14.69
C PRO A 118 -12.70 -9.28 -13.72
N GLY A 119 -12.43 -10.58 -14.01
CA GLY A 119 -13.06 -11.70 -13.30
C GLY A 119 -14.30 -12.25 -14.01
N GLY A 120 -15.01 -11.46 -14.79
CA GLY A 120 -16.09 -11.90 -15.66
C GLY A 120 -15.56 -12.38 -17.01
N ARG A 121 -15.76 -13.65 -17.35
CA ARG A 121 -15.32 -14.20 -18.64
C ARG A 121 -16.23 -15.34 -19.12
N GLY A 122 -16.26 -15.52 -20.41
CA GLY A 122 -17.03 -16.57 -21.07
C GLY A 122 -18.10 -16.00 -21.97
N GLU A 123 -19.00 -16.86 -22.41
CA GLU A 123 -20.17 -16.56 -23.21
C GLU A 123 -21.42 -17.19 -22.58
N ALA A 124 -22.47 -16.45 -22.50
CA ALA A 124 -23.76 -16.93 -22.02
C ALA A 124 -24.90 -16.31 -22.85
N ALA A 125 -25.99 -17.04 -22.94
CA ALA A 125 -27.22 -16.57 -23.55
C ALA A 125 -28.44 -16.99 -22.72
N GLY A 126 -29.44 -16.14 -22.67
CA GLY A 126 -30.69 -16.42 -21.96
C GLY A 126 -31.67 -15.25 -21.96
N PRO A 127 -32.87 -15.48 -21.41
CA PRO A 127 -33.88 -14.43 -21.28
C PRO A 127 -33.37 -13.31 -20.37
N LEU A 128 -33.65 -12.07 -20.75
CA LEU A 128 -33.28 -10.90 -19.97
C LEU A 128 -34.15 -10.79 -18.71
N ALA A 129 -33.52 -10.61 -17.56
CA ALA A 129 -34.21 -10.30 -16.30
C ALA A 129 -33.71 -8.96 -15.73
N ILE A 130 -34.64 -8.02 -15.57
CA ILE A 130 -34.31 -6.72 -14.92
C ILE A 130 -34.33 -6.92 -13.42
N LEU A 131 -33.23 -6.54 -12.78
CA LEU A 131 -33.07 -6.53 -11.33
C LEU A 131 -33.13 -5.10 -10.78
N THR A 132 -33.76 -4.97 -9.63
CA THR A 132 -33.74 -3.74 -8.83
C THR A 132 -32.84 -3.97 -7.59
N PRO A 133 -32.14 -2.96 -7.12
CA PRO A 133 -31.34 -3.09 -5.90
C PRO A 133 -32.15 -3.62 -4.71
N GLY A 134 -31.75 -4.74 -4.11
CA GLY A 134 -32.48 -5.40 -3.02
C GLY A 134 -33.76 -6.14 -3.45
N GLY A 135 -33.97 -6.34 -4.75
CA GLY A 135 -35.09 -7.11 -5.32
C GLY A 135 -34.89 -8.64 -5.21
N ALA A 136 -35.79 -9.39 -5.83
CA ALA A 136 -35.74 -10.84 -5.88
C ALA A 136 -34.58 -11.34 -6.76
N ASP A 137 -34.12 -12.57 -6.48
CA ASP A 137 -33.13 -13.27 -7.30
C ASP A 137 -33.61 -13.43 -8.75
N PRO A 138 -32.68 -13.43 -9.72
CA PRO A 138 -33.05 -13.62 -11.12
C PRO A 138 -33.59 -15.04 -11.35
N PRO A 139 -34.48 -15.24 -12.34
CA PRO A 139 -34.84 -16.57 -12.77
C PRO A 139 -33.59 -17.36 -13.18
N PRO A 140 -33.51 -18.67 -12.82
CA PRO A 140 -32.39 -19.49 -13.26
C PRO A 140 -32.21 -19.49 -14.78
N GLY A 141 -30.96 -19.30 -15.24
CA GLY A 141 -30.62 -19.21 -16.66
C GLY A 141 -30.85 -17.85 -17.31
N ALA A 142 -31.26 -16.84 -16.57
CA ALA A 142 -31.43 -15.49 -17.10
C ALA A 142 -30.12 -14.71 -17.17
N VAL A 143 -30.04 -13.79 -18.15
CA VAL A 143 -29.07 -12.70 -18.15
C VAL A 143 -29.64 -11.55 -17.31
N ALA A 144 -29.04 -11.32 -16.16
CA ALA A 144 -29.49 -10.27 -15.25
C ALA A 144 -29.02 -8.88 -15.75
N VAL A 145 -29.91 -7.91 -15.77
CA VAL A 145 -29.59 -6.52 -16.10
C VAL A 145 -29.99 -5.63 -14.93
N MET A 146 -29.07 -4.82 -14.43
CA MET A 146 -29.32 -3.89 -13.33
C MET A 146 -28.96 -2.46 -13.76
N PRO A 147 -29.90 -1.49 -13.65
CA PRO A 147 -29.59 -0.08 -13.87
C PRO A 147 -28.73 0.42 -12.72
N VAL A 148 -27.66 1.16 -13.03
CA VAL A 148 -26.73 1.72 -12.05
C VAL A 148 -26.37 3.16 -12.38
N THR A 149 -26.21 3.97 -11.33
CA THR A 149 -25.64 5.32 -11.41
C THR A 149 -24.14 5.27 -11.11
N PRO A 150 -23.37 6.33 -11.39
CA PRO A 150 -21.97 6.41 -11.01
C PRO A 150 -21.70 6.09 -9.54
N GLU A 151 -22.54 6.61 -8.64
CA GLU A 151 -22.41 6.44 -7.19
C GLU A 151 -22.66 5.00 -6.74
N ASP A 152 -23.52 4.27 -7.44
CA ASP A 152 -23.93 2.91 -7.10
C ASP A 152 -23.09 1.83 -7.79
N THR A 153 -22.29 2.19 -8.80
CA THR A 153 -21.55 1.22 -9.63
C THR A 153 -20.69 0.26 -8.78
N ARG A 154 -19.97 0.78 -7.76
CA ARG A 154 -19.15 -0.05 -6.88
C ARG A 154 -19.99 -1.06 -6.09
N ARG A 155 -21.09 -0.62 -5.48
CA ARG A 155 -22.00 -1.50 -4.71
C ARG A 155 -22.64 -2.56 -5.60
N ALA A 156 -22.99 -2.18 -6.84
CA ALA A 156 -23.53 -3.11 -7.82
C ALA A 156 -22.51 -4.19 -8.19
N LEU A 157 -21.24 -3.83 -8.39
CA LEU A 157 -20.16 -4.78 -8.65
C LEU A 157 -19.95 -5.74 -7.45
N GLU A 158 -20.03 -5.26 -6.23
CA GLU A 158 -19.95 -6.09 -5.01
C GLU A 158 -21.11 -7.10 -4.91
N SER A 159 -22.27 -6.82 -5.50
CA SER A 159 -23.44 -7.70 -5.50
C SER A 159 -23.44 -8.76 -6.61
N VAL A 160 -22.56 -8.66 -7.60
CA VAL A 160 -22.54 -9.53 -8.80
C VAL A 160 -22.45 -11.00 -8.43
N ARG A 161 -21.58 -11.37 -7.48
CA ARG A 161 -21.46 -12.76 -7.02
C ARG A 161 -22.77 -13.32 -6.52
N GLY A 162 -23.46 -12.59 -5.64
CA GLY A 162 -24.77 -13.01 -5.14
C GLY A 162 -25.82 -13.19 -6.24
N ILE A 163 -25.80 -12.33 -7.28
CA ILE A 163 -26.70 -12.43 -8.43
C ILE A 163 -26.42 -13.71 -9.26
N LEU A 164 -25.14 -14.04 -9.46
CA LEU A 164 -24.74 -15.25 -10.17
C LEU A 164 -25.09 -16.51 -9.35
N ASP A 165 -24.83 -16.49 -8.05
CA ASP A 165 -25.21 -17.60 -7.13
C ASP A 165 -26.73 -17.77 -7.06
N GLY A 166 -27.50 -16.70 -7.25
CA GLY A 166 -28.96 -16.69 -7.38
C GLY A 166 -29.50 -17.30 -8.68
N GLY A 167 -28.61 -17.70 -9.62
CA GLY A 167 -28.97 -18.43 -10.83
C GLY A 167 -28.86 -17.67 -12.14
N ALA A 168 -28.40 -16.42 -12.14
CA ALA A 168 -28.07 -15.70 -13.38
C ALA A 168 -26.88 -16.37 -14.11
N VAL A 169 -26.96 -16.44 -15.44
CA VAL A 169 -25.85 -16.96 -16.28
C VAL A 169 -24.90 -15.85 -16.73
N ALA A 170 -25.30 -14.59 -16.60
CA ALA A 170 -24.49 -13.40 -16.84
C ALA A 170 -25.07 -12.19 -16.13
N VAL A 171 -24.25 -11.14 -15.92
CA VAL A 171 -24.70 -9.87 -15.33
C VAL A 171 -24.27 -8.69 -16.21
N LEU A 172 -25.23 -7.84 -16.54
CA LEU A 172 -25.05 -6.57 -17.23
C LEU A 172 -25.40 -5.42 -16.27
N LEU A 173 -24.46 -4.51 -16.04
CA LEU A 173 -24.70 -3.28 -15.31
C LEU A 173 -24.94 -2.16 -16.32
N ALA A 174 -26.20 -1.73 -16.46
CA ALA A 174 -26.60 -0.66 -17.37
C ALA A 174 -26.28 0.69 -16.70
N VAL A 175 -25.18 1.31 -17.15
CA VAL A 175 -24.65 2.54 -16.55
C VAL A 175 -25.30 3.74 -17.20
N ASP A 176 -26.06 4.50 -16.41
CA ASP A 176 -26.60 5.80 -16.79
C ASP A 176 -25.72 6.91 -16.28
N ALA A 177 -24.78 7.32 -17.12
CA ALA A 177 -23.75 8.28 -16.78
C ALA A 177 -23.27 9.08 -18.02
N PRO A 178 -22.69 10.27 -17.84
CA PRO A 178 -22.01 10.99 -18.91
C PRO A 178 -20.91 10.17 -19.59
N ASP A 179 -20.59 10.50 -20.83
CA ASP A 179 -19.62 9.79 -21.66
C ASP A 179 -18.23 9.74 -21.02
N ASP A 180 -17.78 10.83 -20.42
CA ASP A 180 -16.50 10.95 -19.75
C ASP A 180 -16.35 10.00 -18.55
N TYR A 181 -17.43 9.72 -17.82
CA TYR A 181 -17.43 8.71 -16.75
C TYR A 181 -17.19 7.30 -17.31
N PHE A 182 -17.94 6.92 -18.36
CA PHE A 182 -17.78 5.60 -18.97
C PHE A 182 -16.40 5.41 -19.59
N ASP A 183 -15.87 6.45 -20.23
CA ASP A 183 -14.50 6.47 -20.75
C ASP A 183 -13.46 6.40 -19.64
N GLY A 184 -13.73 7.01 -18.49
CA GLY A 184 -12.92 6.87 -17.30
C GLY A 184 -12.86 5.43 -16.80
N MET A 185 -14.04 4.77 -16.71
CA MET A 185 -14.14 3.35 -16.33
C MET A 185 -13.42 2.45 -17.33
N ARG A 186 -13.53 2.76 -18.63
CA ARG A 186 -12.80 2.05 -19.69
C ARG A 186 -11.29 2.14 -19.47
N ARG A 187 -10.76 3.34 -19.32
CA ARG A 187 -9.33 3.54 -19.02
C ARG A 187 -8.90 2.81 -17.76
N PHE A 188 -9.76 2.75 -16.74
CA PHE A 188 -9.49 2.05 -15.49
C PHE A 188 -9.43 0.53 -15.65
N TYR A 189 -10.36 -0.10 -16.38
CA TYR A 189 -10.42 -1.56 -16.56
C TYR A 189 -9.49 -2.10 -17.66
N GLU A 190 -9.18 -1.29 -18.67
CA GLU A 190 -8.22 -1.65 -19.73
C GLU A 190 -6.75 -1.52 -19.26
N ARG A 191 -6.50 -0.75 -18.20
CA ARG A 191 -5.19 -0.74 -17.55
C ARG A 191 -4.93 -2.06 -16.86
N GLU A 192 -3.67 -2.52 -16.97
CA GLU A 192 -3.22 -3.66 -16.18
C GLU A 192 -3.26 -3.30 -14.68
N ARG A 193 -3.89 -4.14 -13.90
CA ARG A 193 -4.04 -4.02 -12.45
C ARG A 193 -3.41 -5.21 -11.78
N LEU A 194 -2.72 -4.96 -10.69
CA LEU A 194 -2.13 -6.00 -9.86
C LEU A 194 -3.01 -6.29 -8.65
N SER A 195 -3.10 -7.55 -8.30
CA SER A 195 -3.69 -8.02 -7.04
C SER A 195 -2.83 -9.12 -6.45
N VAL A 196 -2.86 -9.24 -5.13
CA VAL A 196 -2.23 -10.37 -4.45
C VAL A 196 -3.10 -11.62 -4.66
N GLY A 197 -2.48 -12.71 -5.09
CA GLY A 197 -3.17 -13.96 -5.43
C GLY A 197 -4.02 -13.85 -6.70
N MET A 198 -4.78 -14.89 -6.96
CA MET A 198 -5.72 -14.89 -8.10
C MET A 198 -6.94 -14.02 -7.79
N PRO A 199 -7.32 -13.09 -8.67
CA PRO A 199 -8.59 -12.41 -8.53
C PRO A 199 -9.73 -13.42 -8.55
N GLU A 200 -10.79 -13.10 -7.86
CA GLU A 200 -11.97 -13.96 -7.82
C GLU A 200 -12.56 -14.12 -9.24
N GLU A 201 -12.52 -15.35 -9.76
CA GLU A 201 -13.19 -15.67 -11.01
C GLU A 201 -14.70 -15.73 -10.77
N LEU A 202 -15.45 -14.92 -11.50
CA LEU A 202 -16.90 -14.90 -11.41
C LEU A 202 -17.56 -16.10 -12.11
N GLY A 203 -16.81 -16.80 -12.99
CA GLY A 203 -17.26 -17.99 -13.71
C GLY A 203 -18.34 -17.73 -14.77
N ALA A 204 -18.71 -16.48 -14.99
CA ALA A 204 -19.75 -16.05 -15.91
C ALA A 204 -19.42 -14.69 -16.51
N PRO A 205 -19.98 -14.33 -17.70
CA PRO A 205 -19.82 -13.01 -18.28
C PRO A 205 -20.38 -11.91 -17.38
N VAL A 206 -19.57 -10.85 -17.17
CA VAL A 206 -20.00 -9.62 -16.49
C VAL A 206 -19.51 -8.41 -17.27
N ALA A 207 -20.43 -7.50 -17.59
CA ALA A 207 -20.10 -6.28 -18.33
C ALA A 207 -20.82 -5.05 -17.80
N LEU A 208 -20.17 -3.90 -17.94
CA LEU A 208 -20.84 -2.60 -17.93
C LEU A 208 -21.32 -2.31 -19.36
N VAL A 209 -22.51 -1.76 -19.51
CA VAL A 209 -23.06 -1.31 -20.78
C VAL A 209 -23.62 0.09 -20.64
N ARG A 210 -23.36 0.96 -21.63
CA ARG A 210 -23.91 2.31 -21.63
C ARG A 210 -25.42 2.26 -21.82
N THR A 211 -26.18 2.82 -20.89
CA THR A 211 -27.64 2.84 -20.97
C THR A 211 -28.17 3.45 -22.29
N PRO A 212 -27.62 4.54 -22.82
CA PRO A 212 -28.06 5.10 -24.11
C PRO A 212 -27.90 4.14 -25.31
N ALA A 213 -26.99 3.16 -25.25
CA ALA A 213 -26.82 2.19 -26.33
C ALA A 213 -27.85 1.06 -26.34
N LEU A 214 -28.63 0.91 -25.27
CA LEU A 214 -29.66 -0.10 -25.15
C LEU A 214 -30.95 0.31 -25.96
N PRO A 215 -31.75 -0.66 -26.44
CA PRO A 215 -33.03 -0.39 -27.08
C PRO A 215 -33.92 0.54 -26.25
N GLU A 216 -34.63 1.46 -26.90
CA GLU A 216 -35.46 2.45 -26.20
C GLU A 216 -36.51 1.80 -25.28
N THR A 217 -37.16 0.74 -25.74
CA THR A 217 -38.12 -0.03 -24.95
C THR A 217 -37.52 -0.71 -23.74
N LEU A 218 -36.27 -1.18 -23.85
CA LEU A 218 -35.52 -1.74 -22.72
C LEU A 218 -35.12 -0.65 -21.73
N ARG A 219 -34.65 0.52 -22.20
CA ARG A 219 -34.36 1.67 -21.33
C ARG A 219 -35.59 2.12 -20.53
N ALA A 220 -36.78 2.15 -21.19
CA ALA A 220 -38.00 2.49 -20.50
C ALA A 220 -38.39 1.44 -19.44
N ALA A 221 -38.16 0.16 -19.71
CA ALA A 221 -38.40 -0.93 -18.76
C ALA A 221 -37.43 -0.84 -17.56
N LEU A 222 -36.16 -0.57 -17.81
CA LEU A 222 -35.14 -0.33 -16.75
C LEU A 222 -35.54 0.85 -15.85
N ALA A 223 -35.98 1.96 -16.44
CA ALA A 223 -36.37 3.16 -15.70
C ALA A 223 -37.62 2.95 -14.85
N SER A 224 -38.57 2.09 -15.29
CA SER A 224 -39.80 1.78 -14.56
C SER A 224 -39.69 0.61 -13.58
N GLY A 225 -38.59 -0.16 -13.61
CA GLY A 225 -38.43 -1.41 -12.86
C GLY A 225 -39.38 -2.51 -13.35
N ALA A 226 -39.92 -2.39 -14.58
CA ALA A 226 -40.86 -3.36 -15.14
C ALA A 226 -40.13 -4.63 -15.57
N SER A 227 -40.58 -5.78 -15.10
CA SER A 227 -40.16 -7.08 -15.61
C SER A 227 -40.48 -7.21 -17.09
N THR A 228 -39.51 -7.65 -17.91
CA THR A 228 -39.74 -7.94 -19.33
C THR A 228 -39.10 -9.27 -19.68
N THR A 229 -39.87 -10.10 -20.39
CA THR A 229 -39.41 -11.37 -20.98
C THR A 229 -39.29 -11.26 -22.51
N ALA A 230 -39.37 -10.03 -23.03
CA ALA A 230 -39.40 -9.79 -24.48
C ALA A 230 -38.03 -9.85 -25.14
N TYR A 231 -36.97 -10.06 -24.37
CA TYR A 231 -35.59 -10.03 -24.87
C TYR A 231 -34.85 -11.32 -24.53
N GLU A 232 -34.12 -11.83 -25.53
CA GLU A 232 -33.05 -12.79 -25.37
C GLU A 232 -31.72 -12.05 -25.50
N VAL A 233 -30.76 -12.38 -24.68
CA VAL A 233 -29.45 -11.71 -24.66
C VAL A 233 -28.34 -12.71 -24.79
N THR A 234 -27.40 -12.46 -25.72
CA THR A 234 -26.11 -13.15 -25.79
C THR A 234 -25.04 -12.17 -25.40
N VAL A 235 -24.27 -12.53 -24.39
CA VAL A 235 -23.15 -11.73 -23.88
C VAL A 235 -21.88 -12.55 -23.85
N ARG A 236 -20.78 -11.97 -24.37
CA ARG A 236 -19.42 -12.51 -24.26
C ARG A 236 -18.53 -11.45 -23.64
N THR A 237 -17.82 -11.84 -22.60
CA THR A 237 -16.79 -11.02 -21.98
C THR A 237 -15.45 -11.75 -22.01
N HIS A 238 -14.37 -10.99 -21.94
CA HIS A 238 -13.02 -11.52 -21.91
C HIS A 238 -12.17 -10.70 -20.93
N SER A 239 -11.45 -11.41 -20.08
CA SER A 239 -10.46 -10.84 -19.17
C SER A 239 -9.13 -11.57 -19.38
N GLU A 240 -8.05 -10.83 -19.35
CA GLU A 240 -6.71 -11.38 -19.43
C GLU A 240 -6.11 -11.42 -18.03
N PHE A 241 -5.50 -12.55 -17.69
CA PHE A 241 -4.80 -12.76 -16.43
C PHE A 241 -3.39 -13.26 -16.73
N ARG A 242 -2.43 -12.78 -15.97
CA ARG A 242 -1.05 -13.24 -16.01
C ARG A 242 -0.56 -13.40 -14.57
N GLU A 243 -0.09 -14.61 -14.26
CA GLU A 243 0.54 -14.88 -12.98
C GLU A 243 1.91 -14.19 -12.93
N GLU A 244 2.16 -13.52 -11.85
CA GLU A 244 3.37 -12.80 -11.55
C GLU A 244 3.77 -13.07 -10.10
N ARG A 245 4.92 -12.56 -9.71
CA ARG A 245 5.41 -12.60 -8.33
C ARG A 245 6.22 -11.36 -8.02
N ALA A 246 6.32 -11.05 -6.73
CA ALA A 246 7.26 -10.07 -6.23
C ALA A 246 7.82 -10.53 -4.88
N PHE A 247 8.72 -9.75 -4.30
CA PHE A 247 9.40 -10.09 -3.06
C PHE A 247 9.36 -8.93 -2.09
N ASN A 248 9.21 -9.24 -0.80
CA ASN A 248 9.70 -8.40 0.28
C ASN A 248 11.11 -8.89 0.66
N THR A 249 12.01 -8.00 1.02
CA THR A 249 13.35 -8.38 1.47
C THR A 249 13.45 -8.15 2.98
N ILE A 250 13.78 -9.21 3.75
CA ILE A 250 13.66 -9.21 5.20
C ILE A 250 14.90 -9.85 5.82
N GLY A 251 15.60 -9.07 6.64
CA GLY A 251 16.67 -9.55 7.49
C GLY A 251 16.40 -9.19 8.95
N TRP A 252 16.95 -9.94 9.91
CA TRP A 252 16.71 -9.66 11.31
C TRP A 252 17.94 -9.93 12.20
N ILE A 253 17.91 -9.34 13.38
CA ILE A 253 18.93 -9.50 14.43
C ILE A 253 18.21 -10.00 15.68
N GLU A 254 18.64 -11.14 16.24
CA GLU A 254 18.08 -11.67 17.48
C GLU A 254 18.46 -10.79 18.68
N GLY A 255 17.49 -10.48 19.53
CA GLY A 255 17.70 -9.70 20.73
C GLY A 255 18.50 -10.44 21.79
N SER A 256 19.21 -9.69 22.63
CA SER A 256 20.10 -10.22 23.66
C SER A 256 19.39 -10.68 24.94
N ASP A 257 18.16 -10.20 25.20
CA ASP A 257 17.43 -10.52 26.43
C ASP A 257 16.57 -11.77 26.24
N PRO A 258 16.79 -12.86 27.01
CA PRO A 258 16.00 -14.10 26.88
C PRO A 258 14.49 -13.91 27.04
N ASP A 259 14.06 -12.90 27.81
CA ASP A 259 12.64 -12.64 28.07
C ASP A 259 12.01 -11.74 26.99
N LEU A 260 12.80 -10.89 26.32
CA LEU A 260 12.32 -9.90 25.36
C LEU A 260 12.67 -10.21 23.90
N ARG A 261 13.62 -11.10 23.60
CA ARG A 261 14.03 -11.42 22.22
C ARG A 261 12.91 -12.02 21.35
N GLY A 262 11.83 -12.49 21.97
CA GLY A 262 10.61 -12.90 21.26
C GLY A 262 9.68 -11.74 20.85
N GLU A 263 10.06 -10.49 21.16
CA GLU A 263 9.39 -9.27 20.76
C GLU A 263 10.19 -8.54 19.70
N PHE A 264 9.52 -7.87 18.75
CA PHE A 264 10.15 -7.34 17.54
C PHE A 264 9.88 -5.85 17.36
N VAL A 265 10.94 -5.09 17.04
CA VAL A 265 10.84 -3.75 16.45
C VAL A 265 11.10 -3.90 14.96
N VAL A 266 10.15 -3.47 14.13
CA VAL A 266 10.19 -3.62 12.68
C VAL A 266 10.44 -2.27 12.03
N PHE A 267 11.47 -2.18 11.18
CA PHE A 267 11.75 -1.03 10.33
C PHE A 267 11.30 -1.35 8.91
N THR A 268 10.53 -0.47 8.28
CA THR A 268 10.01 -0.68 6.93
C THR A 268 10.27 0.51 6.02
N ALA A 269 10.44 0.23 4.73
CA ALA A 269 10.47 1.16 3.61
C ALA A 269 10.04 0.41 2.35
N HIS A 270 9.63 1.09 1.27
CA HIS A 270 9.37 0.39 0.02
C HIS A 270 10.52 0.53 -0.98
N MET A 271 10.84 -0.56 -1.66
CA MET A 271 11.96 -0.59 -2.59
C MET A 271 11.54 -0.41 -4.06
N ASP A 272 10.24 -0.48 -4.36
CA ASP A 272 9.70 -0.23 -5.69
C ASP A 272 9.45 1.26 -5.94
N HIS A 273 9.21 1.60 -7.20
CA HIS A 273 8.72 2.89 -7.64
C HIS A 273 7.91 2.74 -8.93
N VAL A 274 7.49 3.82 -9.57
CA VAL A 274 6.53 3.79 -10.69
C VAL A 274 7.11 3.25 -12.01
N GLY A 275 8.42 3.14 -12.15
CA GLY A 275 9.07 2.50 -13.29
C GLY A 275 9.31 3.45 -14.47
N VAL A 276 9.05 2.96 -15.69
CA VAL A 276 9.17 3.75 -16.91
C VAL A 276 7.80 4.30 -17.29
N GLY A 277 7.71 5.61 -17.36
CA GLY A 277 6.48 6.34 -17.58
C GLY A 277 6.45 7.18 -18.87
N ARG A 278 5.55 8.15 -18.88
CA ARG A 278 5.45 9.11 -19.98
C ARG A 278 6.70 10.01 -19.97
N PRO A 279 7.38 10.24 -21.12
CA PRO A 279 8.53 11.12 -21.17
C PRO A 279 8.18 12.57 -20.77
N VAL A 280 9.03 13.16 -19.91
CA VAL A 280 9.05 14.59 -19.57
C VAL A 280 10.43 15.12 -19.97
N ASP A 281 10.49 16.12 -20.82
CA ASP A 281 11.72 16.70 -21.36
C ASP A 281 12.69 15.67 -21.99
N GLY A 282 12.14 14.53 -22.47
CA GLY A 282 12.89 13.45 -23.13
C GLY A 282 13.30 12.31 -22.19
N ASP A 283 13.15 12.47 -20.88
CA ASP A 283 13.37 11.42 -19.88
C ASP A 283 12.05 10.70 -19.53
N SER A 284 12.12 9.37 -19.49
CA SER A 284 10.99 8.49 -19.19
C SER A 284 11.23 7.53 -18.00
N ILE A 285 12.42 7.55 -17.43
CA ILE A 285 12.77 6.71 -16.28
C ILE A 285 12.46 7.51 -15.02
N TYR A 286 11.55 7.02 -14.23
CA TYR A 286 11.18 7.61 -12.95
C TYR A 286 12.04 6.96 -11.88
N ASN A 287 13.17 7.58 -11.54
CA ASN A 287 14.21 6.95 -10.75
C ASN A 287 13.83 6.79 -9.27
N GLY A 288 12.95 7.65 -8.72
CA GLY A 288 12.45 7.53 -7.37
C GLY A 288 13.58 7.57 -6.32
N ALA A 289 14.34 8.65 -6.33
CA ALA A 289 15.47 8.80 -5.40
C ALA A 289 15.01 9.15 -3.99
N ASP A 290 13.99 10.01 -3.88
CA ASP A 290 13.34 10.26 -2.58
C ASP A 290 12.25 9.22 -2.32
N ASP A 291 11.48 8.87 -3.34
CA ASP A 291 10.34 7.94 -3.32
C ASP A 291 10.70 6.57 -3.96
N ASP A 292 11.07 5.49 -3.24
CA ASP A 292 11.53 5.54 -1.87
C ASP A 292 12.92 4.88 -1.75
N ALA A 293 13.86 5.28 -2.64
CA ALA A 293 15.25 4.86 -2.44
C ALA A 293 15.86 5.50 -1.19
N SER A 294 15.32 6.64 -0.71
CA SER A 294 15.80 7.31 0.51
C SER A 294 15.48 6.50 1.77
N GLY A 295 14.25 6.00 1.91
CA GLY A 295 13.87 5.13 3.02
C GLY A 295 14.48 3.74 2.90
N THR A 296 14.50 3.14 1.70
CA THR A 296 15.17 1.85 1.47
C THR A 296 16.66 1.91 1.83
N ALA A 297 17.38 2.98 1.47
CA ALA A 297 18.77 3.18 1.86
C ALA A 297 18.92 3.36 3.38
N ALA A 298 17.98 4.06 4.02
CA ALA A 298 17.96 4.19 5.48
C ALA A 298 17.78 2.83 6.17
N ILE A 299 16.94 1.92 5.66
CA ILE A 299 16.82 0.54 6.17
C ILE A 299 18.17 -0.20 6.11
N ILE A 300 18.88 -0.07 4.99
CA ILE A 300 20.20 -0.71 4.84
C ILE A 300 21.22 -0.13 5.84
N GLU A 301 21.23 1.19 6.03
CA GLU A 301 22.10 1.85 7.01
C GLU A 301 21.76 1.45 8.44
N LEU A 302 20.47 1.39 8.80
CA LEU A 302 20.01 0.93 10.11
C LEU A 302 20.45 -0.52 10.36
N ALA A 303 20.28 -1.41 9.38
CA ALA A 303 20.72 -2.80 9.47
C ALA A 303 22.22 -2.91 9.75
N GLN A 304 23.04 -2.15 9.01
CA GLN A 304 24.50 -2.09 9.22
C GLN A 304 24.85 -1.55 10.61
N ALA A 305 24.20 -0.46 11.03
CA ALA A 305 24.48 0.19 12.31
C ALA A 305 24.18 -0.74 13.49
N PHE A 306 23.02 -1.41 13.49
CA PHE A 306 22.66 -2.36 14.54
C PHE A 306 23.51 -3.65 14.50
N ALA A 307 23.86 -4.14 13.31
CA ALA A 307 24.75 -5.30 13.18
C ALA A 307 26.18 -5.02 13.65
N SER A 308 26.61 -3.77 13.67
CA SER A 308 27.94 -3.37 14.17
C SER A 308 28.06 -3.36 15.69
N LEU A 309 26.96 -3.50 16.42
CA LEU A 309 26.96 -3.52 17.87
C LEU A 309 27.57 -4.82 18.41
N GLU A 310 28.41 -4.69 19.42
CA GLU A 310 29.02 -5.84 20.11
C GLU A 310 27.96 -6.70 20.83
N THR A 311 26.93 -6.05 21.36
CA THR A 311 25.76 -6.70 21.97
C THR A 311 24.50 -6.13 21.33
N PRO A 312 23.64 -6.97 20.73
CA PRO A 312 22.36 -6.52 20.19
C PRO A 312 21.47 -5.90 21.27
N PRO A 313 20.50 -5.04 20.91
CA PRO A 313 19.47 -4.58 21.83
C PRO A 313 18.69 -5.74 22.45
N ARG A 314 17.93 -5.48 23.51
CA ARG A 314 17.22 -6.54 24.24
C ARG A 314 16.14 -7.24 23.40
N ARG A 315 15.34 -6.48 22.63
CA ARG A 315 14.36 -7.02 21.66
C ARG A 315 15.01 -7.30 20.33
N SER A 316 14.44 -8.20 19.58
CA SER A 316 14.83 -8.48 18.20
C SER A 316 14.46 -7.34 17.26
N LEU A 317 15.29 -7.14 16.24
CA LEU A 317 15.10 -6.10 15.23
C LEU A 317 14.87 -6.74 13.87
N VAL A 318 13.87 -6.26 13.15
CA VAL A 318 13.55 -6.70 11.79
C VAL A 318 13.71 -5.52 10.83
N PHE A 319 14.48 -5.72 9.78
CA PHE A 319 14.72 -4.77 8.70
C PHE A 319 14.04 -5.30 7.45
N MET A 320 13.06 -4.54 6.94
CA MET A 320 12.22 -5.00 5.85
C MET A 320 12.09 -3.93 4.78
N THR A 321 12.41 -4.29 3.53
CA THR A 321 11.99 -3.50 2.38
C THR A 321 10.89 -4.25 1.64
N VAL A 322 9.75 -3.59 1.47
CA VAL A 322 8.58 -4.16 0.81
C VAL A 322 8.51 -3.72 -0.65
N SER A 323 7.66 -4.37 -1.43
CA SER A 323 7.40 -3.99 -2.82
C SER A 323 5.91 -3.87 -3.08
N GLY A 324 5.54 -3.19 -4.17
CA GLY A 324 4.14 -2.98 -4.55
C GLY A 324 3.43 -1.94 -3.68
N GLU A 325 4.16 -1.05 -3.02
CA GLU A 325 3.59 0.11 -2.33
C GLU A 325 2.81 0.95 -3.34
N GLU A 326 3.45 1.32 -4.45
CA GLU A 326 2.95 2.10 -5.59
C GLU A 326 1.75 1.46 -6.32
N ARG A 327 1.49 0.20 -6.04
CA ARG A 327 0.36 -0.57 -6.57
C ARG A 327 -0.73 -0.83 -5.54
N GLY A 328 -0.64 -0.16 -4.38
CA GLY A 328 -1.62 -0.21 -3.30
C GLY A 328 -1.22 -1.10 -2.14
N LEU A 329 0.01 -0.97 -1.64
CA LEU A 329 0.53 -1.60 -0.43
C LEU A 329 0.55 -3.14 -0.53
N LEU A 330 0.89 -3.70 -1.72
CA LEU A 330 0.72 -5.14 -1.95
C LEU A 330 1.63 -5.99 -1.07
N GLY A 331 2.92 -5.64 -0.98
CA GLY A 331 3.90 -6.42 -0.22
C GLY A 331 3.73 -6.30 1.29
N SER A 332 3.53 -5.09 1.82
CA SER A 332 3.24 -4.91 3.24
C SER A 332 1.90 -5.53 3.63
N GLY A 333 0.89 -5.43 2.74
CA GLY A 333 -0.40 -6.09 2.89
C GLY A 333 -0.25 -7.61 2.95
N TRP A 334 0.55 -8.19 2.04
CA TRP A 334 0.87 -9.63 2.07
C TRP A 334 1.56 -10.03 3.36
N TYR A 335 2.59 -9.29 3.78
CA TYR A 335 3.28 -9.56 5.03
C TYR A 335 2.33 -9.52 6.24
N ALA A 336 1.45 -8.53 6.30
CA ALA A 336 0.50 -8.41 7.40
C ALA A 336 -0.54 -9.57 7.48
N GLU A 337 -0.81 -10.25 6.36
CA GLU A 337 -1.65 -11.46 6.32
C GLU A 337 -0.84 -12.76 6.46
N ASN A 338 0.45 -12.73 6.08
CA ASN A 338 1.37 -13.88 6.09
C ASN A 338 2.69 -13.53 6.80
N PRO A 339 2.64 -13.13 8.07
CA PRO A 339 3.80 -12.60 8.77
C PRO A 339 4.82 -13.71 9.11
N LEU A 340 6.10 -13.43 8.85
CA LEU A 340 7.19 -14.33 9.24
C LEU A 340 7.52 -14.21 10.75
N PHE A 341 7.22 -13.06 11.35
CA PHE A 341 7.28 -12.82 12.79
C PHE A 341 5.87 -12.47 13.30
N PRO A 342 5.40 -13.04 14.44
CA PRO A 342 4.04 -12.81 14.90
C PRO A 342 3.74 -11.33 15.13
N LEU A 343 2.68 -10.79 14.48
CA LEU A 343 2.31 -9.38 14.64
C LEU A 343 1.94 -9.02 16.08
N GLY A 344 1.37 -9.94 16.85
CA GLY A 344 1.11 -9.74 18.29
C GLY A 344 2.40 -9.63 19.15
N ALA A 345 3.55 -10.03 18.62
CA ALA A 345 4.86 -9.87 19.21
C ALA A 345 5.63 -8.66 18.62
N THR A 346 5.12 -8.05 17.56
CA THR A 346 5.68 -6.81 17.00
C THR A 346 5.24 -5.63 17.87
N VAL A 347 6.19 -5.01 18.55
CA VAL A 347 5.91 -3.94 19.52
C VAL A 347 5.86 -2.56 18.88
N ALA A 348 6.53 -2.38 17.75
CA ALA A 348 6.50 -1.14 16.96
C ALA A 348 6.85 -1.41 15.49
N ASN A 349 6.24 -0.64 14.59
CA ASN A 349 6.71 -0.48 13.22
C ASN A 349 7.16 0.97 12.98
N LEU A 350 8.39 1.13 12.52
CA LEU A 350 9.01 2.40 12.16
C LEU A 350 9.15 2.44 10.64
N ASN A 351 8.21 3.09 9.97
CA ASN A 351 8.16 3.21 8.51
C ASN A 351 8.91 4.45 8.06
N ILE A 352 9.68 4.33 6.99
CA ILE A 352 10.51 5.38 6.44
C ILE A 352 10.19 5.50 4.96
N ASP A 353 9.73 6.68 4.54
CA ASP A 353 9.33 6.91 3.17
C ASP A 353 9.50 8.39 2.86
N MET A 354 10.26 8.72 1.79
CA MET A 354 10.56 10.07 1.35
C MET A 354 11.15 10.99 2.44
N ILE A 355 12.37 10.72 2.87
CA ILE A 355 13.06 11.50 3.92
C ILE A 355 14.18 12.40 3.39
N GLY A 356 14.36 12.48 2.06
CA GLY A 356 15.50 13.15 1.42
C GLY A 356 15.25 14.58 0.93
N ARG A 357 14.02 15.08 0.87
CA ARG A 357 13.67 16.36 0.23
C ARG A 357 13.03 17.36 1.20
N ASN A 358 12.66 18.52 0.65
CA ASN A 358 12.00 19.64 1.32
C ASN A 358 12.90 20.34 2.36
N TRP A 359 12.55 20.34 3.64
CA TRP A 359 13.28 21.08 4.69
C TRP A 359 14.66 20.48 5.00
N ARG A 360 15.56 21.30 5.51
CA ARG A 360 16.93 20.83 5.86
C ARG A 360 17.04 20.22 7.25
N ASP A 361 16.10 20.51 8.13
CA ASP A 361 16.15 20.24 9.56
C ASP A 361 14.83 19.72 10.14
N THR A 362 13.84 19.44 9.29
CA THR A 362 12.50 19.05 9.72
C THR A 362 12.19 17.63 9.29
N VAL A 363 11.55 16.84 10.17
CA VAL A 363 10.96 15.56 9.90
C VAL A 363 9.51 15.55 10.38
N VAL A 364 8.61 14.98 9.58
CA VAL A 364 7.22 14.70 9.97
C VAL A 364 7.17 13.29 10.53
N ALA A 365 6.48 13.11 11.66
CA ALA A 365 6.26 11.81 12.26
C ALA A 365 4.76 11.54 12.40
N ILE A 366 4.18 10.97 11.34
CA ILE A 366 2.76 10.61 11.31
C ILE A 366 2.50 9.44 12.27
N GLY A 367 1.43 9.52 13.05
CA GLY A 367 1.10 8.55 14.10
C GLY A 367 1.71 8.85 15.46
N ALA A 368 2.45 9.98 15.61
CA ALA A 368 3.12 10.32 16.89
C ALA A 368 2.16 10.57 18.05
N ASP A 369 0.93 10.98 17.78
CA ASP A 369 -0.10 11.21 18.83
C ASP A 369 -1.02 9.99 19.04
N GLU A 370 -0.78 8.89 18.33
CA GLU A 370 -1.64 7.71 18.36
C GLU A 370 -1.17 6.63 19.35
N SER A 371 0.04 6.78 19.86
CA SER A 371 0.65 5.85 20.81
C SER A 371 1.72 6.52 21.66
N THR A 372 2.23 5.81 22.66
CA THR A 372 3.37 6.28 23.48
C THR A 372 4.67 6.41 22.68
N LEU A 373 4.74 5.90 21.42
CA LEU A 373 5.89 6.06 20.53
C LEU A 373 6.23 7.54 20.29
N GLY A 374 5.22 8.41 20.15
CA GLY A 374 5.48 9.83 19.96
C GLY A 374 6.14 10.49 21.17
N THR A 375 5.77 10.09 22.38
CA THR A 375 6.46 10.55 23.59
C THR A 375 7.90 10.09 23.62
N THR A 376 8.16 8.82 23.25
CA THR A 376 9.49 8.24 23.14
C THR A 376 10.34 8.96 22.08
N LEU A 377 9.76 9.28 20.94
CA LEU A 377 10.42 10.03 19.85
C LEU A 377 10.79 11.45 20.30
N ARG A 378 9.85 12.19 20.91
CA ARG A 378 10.12 13.54 21.44
C ARG A 378 11.21 13.53 22.51
N GLN A 379 11.28 12.48 23.33
CA GLN A 379 12.36 12.30 24.30
C GLN A 379 13.70 12.04 23.61
N THR A 380 13.74 11.15 22.61
CA THR A 380 14.95 10.86 21.84
C THR A 380 15.52 12.12 21.19
N LEU A 381 14.68 12.94 20.55
CA LEU A 381 15.09 14.23 19.98
C LEU A 381 15.71 15.19 21.01
N ARG A 382 15.12 15.28 22.20
CA ARG A 382 15.68 16.13 23.28
C ARG A 382 17.04 15.66 23.79
N GLU A 383 17.30 14.37 23.76
CA GLU A 383 18.56 13.77 24.22
C GLU A 383 19.65 13.81 23.12
N HIS A 384 19.27 14.00 21.86
CA HIS A 384 20.17 14.10 20.70
C HIS A 384 20.06 15.45 19.96
N PRO A 385 20.33 16.58 20.68
CA PRO A 385 20.24 17.93 20.08
C PRO A 385 21.28 18.15 18.96
N GLU A 386 22.37 17.35 18.93
CA GLU A 386 23.39 17.38 17.88
C GLU A 386 22.84 17.00 16.50
N LEU A 387 21.71 16.28 16.44
CA LEU A 387 21.03 15.96 15.17
C LEU A 387 20.48 17.21 14.51
N GLY A 388 20.17 18.28 15.29
CA GLY A 388 19.66 19.54 14.77
C GLY A 388 18.37 19.35 13.95
N LEU A 389 17.48 18.46 14.41
CA LEU A 389 16.21 18.16 13.77
C LEU A 389 15.05 18.72 14.61
N GLU A 390 14.07 19.22 13.91
CA GLU A 390 12.74 19.53 14.45
C GLU A 390 11.74 18.49 13.96
N MET A 391 10.93 17.93 14.87
CA MET A 391 9.82 17.06 14.53
C MET A 391 8.52 17.88 14.53
N ILE A 392 7.75 17.74 13.46
CA ILE A 392 6.39 18.27 13.38
C ILE A 392 5.39 17.14 13.18
N ASP A 393 4.16 17.38 13.62
CA ASP A 393 3.03 16.51 13.34
C ASP A 393 2.61 16.64 11.86
N ASP A 394 1.65 15.82 11.39
CA ASP A 394 1.16 15.85 10.01
C ASP A 394 0.61 17.24 9.64
N PRO A 395 1.28 18.01 8.77
CA PRO A 395 0.81 19.32 8.34
C PRO A 395 -0.21 19.24 7.18
N TRP A 396 -0.56 18.04 6.70
CA TRP A 396 -1.47 17.79 5.58
C TRP A 396 -2.59 16.80 5.94
N PRO A 397 -3.40 17.05 6.99
CA PRO A 397 -4.40 16.09 7.46
C PRO A 397 -5.44 15.74 6.37
N GLU A 398 -5.70 16.63 5.42
CA GLU A 398 -6.60 16.44 4.28
C GLU A 398 -6.08 15.42 3.25
N GLU A 399 -4.75 15.24 3.17
CA GLU A 399 -4.12 14.27 2.27
C GLU A 399 -4.22 12.83 2.77
N ASN A 400 -4.57 12.65 4.05
CA ASN A 400 -4.73 11.35 4.68
C ASN A 400 -3.50 10.43 4.54
N PHE A 401 -2.29 10.95 4.67
CA PHE A 401 -1.05 10.19 4.54
C PHE A 401 -0.96 9.00 5.48
N TYR A 402 -1.64 9.04 6.62
CA TYR A 402 -1.75 7.90 7.53
C TYR A 402 -2.21 6.58 6.87
N PHE A 403 -2.93 6.64 5.75
CA PHE A 403 -3.47 5.48 5.04
C PHE A 403 -2.75 5.18 3.72
N ARG A 404 -1.64 5.88 3.43
CA ARG A 404 -1.04 5.91 2.09
C ARG A 404 0.35 5.29 1.99
N SER A 405 0.94 4.77 3.09
CA SER A 405 2.21 4.05 3.06
C SER A 405 2.15 2.77 3.92
N ASP A 406 3.19 1.97 3.89
CA ASP A 406 3.25 0.58 4.36
C ASP A 406 2.97 0.38 5.85
N HIS A 407 3.22 1.39 6.69
CA HIS A 407 2.88 1.37 8.11
C HIS A 407 1.40 1.06 8.36
N TYR A 408 0.52 1.45 7.43
CA TYR A 408 -0.91 1.21 7.58
C TYR A 408 -1.25 -0.28 7.61
N SER A 409 -0.51 -1.11 6.89
CA SER A 409 -0.67 -2.56 6.91
C SER A 409 -0.41 -3.16 8.30
N PHE A 410 0.51 -2.58 9.08
CA PHE A 410 0.79 -2.94 10.46
C PHE A 410 -0.21 -2.32 11.45
N ALA A 411 -0.52 -1.03 11.28
CA ALA A 411 -1.44 -0.29 12.15
C ALA A 411 -2.80 -0.96 12.23
N ARG A 412 -3.41 -1.33 11.10
CA ARG A 412 -4.71 -2.01 11.05
C ARG A 412 -4.71 -3.41 11.70
N LYS A 413 -3.54 -3.98 11.98
CA LYS A 413 -3.36 -5.24 12.71
C LYS A 413 -3.05 -5.02 14.20
N GLY A 414 -3.08 -3.78 14.66
CA GLY A 414 -2.90 -3.43 16.07
C GLY A 414 -1.46 -3.16 16.47
N VAL A 415 -0.52 -3.08 15.54
CA VAL A 415 0.87 -2.71 15.82
C VAL A 415 0.98 -1.18 15.91
N PRO A 416 1.51 -0.59 17.03
CA PRO A 416 1.82 0.83 17.10
C PRO A 416 2.84 1.24 16.04
N ILE A 417 2.62 2.37 15.37
CA ILE A 417 3.45 2.81 14.26
C ILE A 417 3.99 4.24 14.44
N LEU A 418 5.11 4.51 13.77
CA LEU A 418 5.52 5.85 13.37
C LEU A 418 5.89 5.82 11.88
N PHE A 419 5.43 6.81 11.16
CA PHE A 419 5.76 7.01 9.76
C PHE A 419 6.57 8.29 9.61
N PHE A 420 7.86 8.13 9.27
CA PHE A 420 8.81 9.22 9.02
C PHE A 420 8.74 9.64 7.56
N PHE A 421 8.45 10.92 7.36
CA PHE A 421 8.16 11.50 6.07
C PHE A 421 8.66 12.94 6.00
N THR A 422 8.90 13.47 4.83
CA THR A 422 9.20 14.92 4.67
C THR A 422 8.33 15.62 3.64
N GLY A 423 7.21 14.99 3.28
CA GLY A 423 6.23 15.56 2.34
C GLY A 423 6.54 15.28 0.88
N THR A 424 5.51 15.37 0.06
CA THR A 424 5.66 15.37 -1.40
C THR A 424 6.34 16.66 -1.87
N HIS A 425 6.93 16.61 -3.06
CA HIS A 425 7.64 17.74 -3.69
C HIS A 425 7.30 17.81 -5.19
N GLU A 426 7.76 18.82 -5.88
CA GLU A 426 7.43 19.07 -7.29
C GLU A 426 7.84 17.95 -8.25
N ASP A 427 8.83 17.14 -7.86
CA ASP A 427 9.35 16.01 -8.66
C ASP A 427 8.68 14.66 -8.31
N TYR A 428 7.77 14.65 -7.31
CA TYR A 428 7.08 13.43 -6.85
C TYR A 428 6.38 12.71 -8.00
N HIS A 429 6.63 11.39 -8.14
CA HIS A 429 6.17 10.58 -9.26
C HIS A 429 6.55 11.15 -10.64
N GLY A 430 7.69 11.82 -10.70
CA GLY A 430 8.26 12.38 -11.92
C GLY A 430 9.67 11.88 -12.20
N PRO A 431 10.17 12.02 -13.45
CA PRO A 431 11.53 11.58 -13.79
C PRO A 431 12.62 12.46 -13.16
N ASN A 432 12.25 13.59 -12.57
CA ASN A 432 13.19 14.49 -11.90
C ASN A 432 13.42 14.16 -10.42
N ASP A 433 12.82 13.08 -9.89
CA ASP A 433 13.16 12.57 -8.55
C ASP A 433 14.48 11.80 -8.60
N GLU A 434 15.57 12.58 -8.63
CA GLU A 434 16.93 12.16 -8.92
C GLU A 434 17.84 12.22 -7.69
N ALA A 435 18.87 11.35 -7.69
CA ALA A 435 19.80 11.23 -6.60
C ALA A 435 20.58 12.51 -6.27
N ASP A 436 20.84 13.38 -7.25
CA ASP A 436 21.56 14.62 -7.06
C ASP A 436 20.74 15.70 -6.31
N ARG A 437 19.42 15.50 -6.19
CA ARG A 437 18.50 16.41 -5.48
C ARG A 437 18.30 16.08 -4.00
N ILE A 438 18.85 14.96 -3.52
CA ILE A 438 18.69 14.50 -2.13
C ILE A 438 19.54 15.34 -1.17
N LEU A 439 18.95 15.72 -0.04
CA LEU A 439 19.59 16.39 1.09
C LEU A 439 20.27 15.36 2.01
N TYR A 440 21.36 14.76 1.56
CA TYR A 440 22.02 13.62 2.22
C TYR A 440 22.37 13.83 3.69
N ASP A 441 22.82 15.05 4.08
CA ASP A 441 23.12 15.33 5.49
C ASP A 441 21.86 15.27 6.36
N LYS A 442 20.70 15.75 5.86
CA LYS A 442 19.42 15.64 6.54
C LYS A 442 18.99 14.17 6.62
N THR A 443 19.04 13.44 5.49
CA THR A 443 18.70 12.02 5.43
C THR A 443 19.48 11.21 6.46
N ALA A 444 20.80 11.45 6.58
CA ALA A 444 21.64 10.80 7.58
C ALA A 444 21.21 11.15 9.02
N ARG A 445 20.86 12.41 9.31
CA ARG A 445 20.40 12.83 10.64
C ARG A 445 19.05 12.22 11.00
N ILE A 446 18.12 12.13 10.07
CA ILE A 446 16.82 11.44 10.28
C ILE A 446 17.06 9.95 10.50
N THR A 447 17.90 9.30 9.71
CA THR A 447 18.24 7.88 9.89
C THR A 447 18.88 7.61 11.27
N ARG A 448 19.76 8.50 11.73
CA ARG A 448 20.34 8.43 13.10
C ARG A 448 19.28 8.61 14.19
N LEU A 449 18.33 9.53 14.00
CA LEU A 449 17.20 9.69 14.90
C LEU A 449 16.40 8.38 15.03
N ILE A 450 16.10 7.75 13.90
CA ILE A 450 15.35 6.48 13.87
C ILE A 450 16.18 5.35 14.51
N TYR A 451 17.49 5.34 14.32
CA TYR A 451 18.40 4.42 15.00
C TYR A 451 18.32 4.55 16.54
N HIS A 452 18.49 5.76 17.08
CA HIS A 452 18.41 6.00 18.53
C HIS A 452 17.03 5.68 19.10
N LEU A 453 15.97 6.02 18.36
CA LEU A 453 14.61 5.68 18.72
C LEU A 453 14.38 4.15 18.74
N GLY A 454 14.81 3.46 17.69
CA GLY A 454 14.68 2.00 17.58
C GLY A 454 15.41 1.28 18.71
N GLN A 455 16.63 1.71 19.03
CA GLN A 455 17.38 1.18 20.17
C GLN A 455 16.64 1.41 21.50
N ARG A 456 16.13 2.62 21.72
CA ARG A 456 15.36 2.95 22.94
C ARG A 456 14.13 2.06 23.08
N ILE A 457 13.38 1.83 22.00
CA ILE A 457 12.20 0.94 22.01
C ILE A 457 12.64 -0.50 22.27
N ALA A 458 13.71 -0.94 21.62
CA ALA A 458 14.20 -2.31 21.77
C ALA A 458 14.75 -2.61 23.17
N ASP A 459 15.31 -1.62 23.86
CA ASP A 459 15.88 -1.74 25.21
C ASP A 459 14.88 -1.42 26.35
N ALA A 460 13.68 -0.93 26.02
CA ALA A 460 12.68 -0.57 27.02
C ALA A 460 12.10 -1.81 27.74
N ASN A 461 11.75 -1.67 29.02
CA ASN A 461 11.04 -2.74 29.75
C ASN A 461 9.61 -2.91 29.28
N GLU A 462 8.93 -1.82 28.94
CA GLU A 462 7.52 -1.79 28.58
C GLU A 462 7.35 -1.73 27.07
N ARG A 463 6.23 -2.27 26.59
CA ARG A 463 5.82 -2.13 25.19
C ARG A 463 5.23 -0.74 24.96
N PRO A 464 5.37 -0.19 23.74
CA PRO A 464 4.54 0.95 23.34
C PRO A 464 3.05 0.62 23.41
N GLU A 465 2.26 1.60 23.86
CA GLU A 465 0.81 1.47 24.04
C GLU A 465 0.07 2.43 23.11
N TRP A 466 -1.02 1.96 22.52
CA TRP A 466 -1.92 2.78 21.75
C TRP A 466 -2.67 3.77 22.61
N ASP A 467 -2.96 4.97 22.06
CA ASP A 467 -4.08 5.75 22.54
C ASP A 467 -5.39 4.98 22.31
N PRO A 468 -6.27 4.81 23.31
CA PRO A 468 -7.48 4.01 23.14
C PRO A 468 -8.47 4.55 22.10
N ALA A 469 -8.50 5.85 21.82
CA ALA A 469 -9.37 6.42 20.80
C ALA A 469 -8.79 6.18 19.39
N ALA A 470 -7.47 6.30 19.25
CA ALA A 470 -6.77 5.97 18.03
C ALA A 470 -6.92 4.48 17.67
N TYR A 471 -6.76 3.58 18.65
CA TYR A 471 -6.95 2.14 18.46
C TYR A 471 -8.35 1.82 17.90
N ARG A 472 -9.40 2.37 18.52
CA ARG A 472 -10.77 2.18 18.04
C ARG A 472 -10.96 2.68 16.62
N ARG A 473 -10.37 3.83 16.28
CA ARG A 473 -10.49 4.42 14.94
C ARG A 473 -9.76 3.57 13.88
N VAL A 474 -8.53 3.16 14.15
CA VAL A 474 -7.65 2.53 13.17
C VAL A 474 -7.89 1.02 13.09
N VAL A 475 -7.99 0.34 14.22
CA VAL A 475 -8.04 -1.12 14.31
C VAL A 475 -9.48 -1.63 14.29
N GLU A 476 -10.34 -1.14 15.20
CA GLU A 476 -11.72 -1.63 15.31
C GLU A 476 -12.66 -1.01 14.26
N GLY A 477 -12.41 0.25 13.87
CA GLY A 477 -13.20 0.96 12.86
C GLY A 477 -12.98 0.48 11.42
N GLY A 478 -12.08 -0.48 11.20
CA GLY A 478 -11.79 -1.07 9.90
C GLY A 478 -11.21 -0.09 8.90
N GLY A 479 -10.59 1.03 9.36
CA GLY A 479 -9.92 2.00 8.49
C GLY A 479 -10.79 2.47 7.33
N ARG A 480 -12.06 2.82 7.58
CA ARG A 480 -12.91 3.38 6.53
C ARG A 480 -12.23 4.64 6.03
N ARG A 481 -11.70 4.59 4.81
CA ARG A 481 -11.38 5.80 4.04
C ARG A 481 -12.64 6.66 4.06
N GLY A 482 -12.63 7.74 4.83
CA GLY A 482 -13.62 8.78 4.69
C GLY A 482 -13.57 9.21 3.23
N SER A 483 -14.63 8.98 2.45
CA SER A 483 -14.74 9.61 1.13
C SER A 483 -14.54 11.10 1.37
N PRO A 484 -13.63 11.77 0.67
CA PRO A 484 -13.54 13.23 0.74
C PRO A 484 -14.92 13.75 0.36
N SER A 485 -15.63 14.34 1.30
CA SER A 485 -16.82 15.13 1.02
C SER A 485 -16.32 16.25 0.09
N ARG A 486 -16.76 16.22 -1.18
CA ARG A 486 -16.69 17.38 -2.07
C ARG A 486 -17.44 18.51 -1.39
N GLN A 487 -16.72 19.33 -0.63
CA GLN A 487 -17.16 20.69 -0.34
C GLN A 487 -16.68 21.56 -1.50
N GLN A 488 -17.63 21.86 -2.35
CA GLN A 488 -17.80 23.10 -3.12
C GLN A 488 -16.54 23.97 -3.32
N GLU A 489 -15.96 23.83 -4.48
CA GLU A 489 -15.37 24.99 -5.15
C GLU A 489 -16.54 25.85 -5.65
N SER A 490 -16.80 26.93 -4.92
CA SER A 490 -17.52 28.11 -5.40
C SER A 490 -16.69 29.32 -4.95
N GLU A 491 -15.83 29.78 -5.82
CA GLU A 491 -15.62 31.16 -6.30
C GLU A 491 -14.39 31.23 -7.19
#